data_177596980e1ba56387ea604ff76ab691
#
_entry.id   177596980e1ba56387ea604ff76ab691
#
_cell.length_a   1.000
_cell.length_b   1.000
_cell.length_c   1.000
_cell.angle_alpha   90.00
_cell.angle_beta   90.00
_cell.angle_gamma   90.00
#
_symmetry.space_group_name_H-M   'P 1'
#
loop_
_entity.id
_entity.type
_entity.pdbx_description
1 polymer ?
#
loop_
_entity_poly.entity_id
_entity_poly.type
_entity_poly.pdbx_seq_one_letter_code
_entity_poly.pdbx_strand_id
1 'polypeptide(L)'
;MEERAYTADRATVRQKKTGQPVRFELSEQTRQAVDDYLMAANKKPGEFLFTGYRGSGHSMTTRQYSRLVSEWISSVGLDAKRFGTHSLRRTKATLIYRRTGNLRAVQLLLGHTKIESTVRYLGIEVDDALEIAEQVDV
;
A
#
# COMPACT_ATOMS: atom_id res chain seq x y z
N MET A 1 17.68 -1.95 -30.12
CA MET A 1 16.68 -2.65 -29.27
C MET A 1 16.22 -1.71 -28.20
N GLU A 2 14.95 -1.32 -28.20
CA GLU A 2 14.43 -0.50 -27.11
C GLU A 2 14.38 -1.31 -25.81
N GLU A 3 14.97 -0.76 -24.76
CA GLU A 3 14.98 -1.39 -23.45
C GLU A 3 13.57 -1.28 -22.84
N ARG A 4 12.92 -2.42 -22.65
CA ARG A 4 11.57 -2.49 -22.12
C ARG A 4 11.62 -2.59 -20.59
N ALA A 5 10.80 -1.78 -19.92
CA ALA A 5 10.66 -1.86 -18.47
C ALA A 5 9.70 -2.98 -18.07
N TYR A 6 10.09 -3.76 -17.07
CA TYR A 6 9.25 -4.78 -16.44
C TYR A 6 9.24 -4.60 -14.94
N THR A 7 8.12 -4.95 -14.32
CA THR A 7 7.94 -4.86 -12.88
C THR A 7 8.63 -6.03 -12.17
N ALA A 8 9.47 -5.74 -11.18
CA ALA A 8 10.03 -6.76 -10.30
C ALA A 8 8.94 -7.36 -9.41
N ASP A 9 9.17 -8.58 -8.91
CA ASP A 9 8.26 -9.26 -7.98
C ASP A 9 8.33 -8.69 -6.56
N ARG A 10 9.44 -8.06 -6.21
CA ARG A 10 9.67 -7.45 -4.89
C ARG A 10 10.21 -6.05 -5.03
N ALA A 11 9.83 -5.19 -4.10
CA ALA A 11 10.34 -3.84 -4.00
C ALA A 11 10.64 -3.46 -2.54
N THR A 12 11.56 -2.53 -2.36
CA THR A 12 11.88 -1.97 -1.06
C THR A 12 11.71 -0.47 -1.12
N VAL A 13 11.01 0.08 -0.13
CA VAL A 13 10.83 1.52 0.02
C VAL A 13 11.30 1.95 1.40
N ARG A 14 12.02 3.05 1.46
CA ARG A 14 12.35 3.69 2.75
C ARG A 14 11.25 4.68 3.09
N GLN A 15 10.56 4.41 4.19
CA GLN A 15 9.50 5.30 4.65
C GLN A 15 10.07 6.62 5.16
N LYS A 16 9.50 7.74 4.72
CA LYS A 16 9.92 9.07 5.17
C LYS A 16 9.66 9.29 6.66
N LYS A 17 8.54 8.77 7.16
CA LYS A 17 8.10 8.99 8.54
C LYS A 17 8.95 8.27 9.57
N THR A 18 9.38 7.06 9.29
CA THR A 18 10.13 6.21 10.24
C THR A 18 11.60 6.04 9.87
N GLY A 19 11.98 6.35 8.63
CA GLY A 19 13.29 6.05 8.08
C GLY A 19 13.57 4.56 7.85
N GLN A 20 12.59 3.70 8.14
CA GLN A 20 12.74 2.25 8.03
C GLN A 20 12.54 1.77 6.59
N PRO A 21 13.38 0.84 6.11
CA PRO A 21 13.12 0.17 4.84
C PRO A 21 11.97 -0.83 5.02
N VAL A 22 11.02 -0.80 4.09
CA VAL A 22 9.92 -1.77 4.04
C VAL A 22 10.03 -2.54 2.74
N ARG A 23 10.15 -3.85 2.85
CA ARG A 23 10.17 -4.77 1.73
C ARG A 23 8.78 -5.36 1.51
N PHE A 24 8.32 -5.36 0.28
CA PHE A 24 7.01 -5.91 -0.06
C PHE A 24 7.05 -6.67 -1.38
N GLU A 25 6.12 -7.59 -1.53
CA GLU A 25 5.92 -8.34 -2.74
C GLU A 25 4.75 -7.76 -3.52
N LEU A 26 4.90 -7.75 -4.84
CA LEU A 26 3.84 -7.41 -5.76
C LEU A 26 3.17 -8.71 -6.20
N SER A 27 1.86 -8.81 -6.00
CA SER A 27 1.09 -9.95 -6.51
C SER A 27 1.19 -10.01 -8.04
N GLU A 28 1.00 -11.18 -8.61
CA GLU A 28 1.06 -11.35 -10.07
C GLU A 28 0.04 -10.46 -10.78
N GLN A 29 -1.16 -10.35 -10.23
CA GLN A 29 -2.19 -9.46 -10.76
C GLN A 29 -1.74 -7.99 -10.76
N THR A 30 -1.10 -7.55 -9.68
CA THR A 30 -0.58 -6.17 -9.57
C THR A 30 0.56 -5.96 -10.54
N ARG A 31 1.49 -6.91 -10.64
CA ARG A 31 2.60 -6.82 -11.61
C ARG A 31 2.10 -6.71 -13.03
N GLN A 32 1.12 -7.53 -13.40
CA GLN A 32 0.52 -7.48 -14.73
C GLN A 32 -0.11 -6.12 -15.02
N ALA A 33 -0.85 -5.57 -14.07
CA ALA A 33 -1.46 -4.24 -14.21
C ALA A 33 -0.40 -3.14 -14.36
N VAL A 34 0.69 -3.21 -13.61
CA VAL A 34 1.80 -2.25 -13.73
C VAL A 34 2.52 -2.40 -15.06
N ASP A 35 2.79 -3.63 -15.50
CA ASP A 35 3.44 -3.88 -16.80
C ASP A 35 2.58 -3.37 -17.96
N ASP A 36 1.27 -3.58 -17.92
CA ASP A 36 0.34 -3.04 -18.91
C ASP A 36 0.37 -1.51 -18.93
N TYR A 37 0.43 -0.89 -17.75
CA TYR A 37 0.57 0.56 -17.62
C TYR A 37 1.91 1.06 -18.19
N LEU A 38 3.02 0.40 -17.86
CA LEU A 38 4.35 0.77 -18.38
C LEU A 38 4.37 0.76 -19.91
N MET A 39 3.73 -0.23 -20.51
CA MET A 39 3.62 -0.35 -21.95
C MET A 39 2.73 0.76 -22.54
N ALA A 40 1.54 0.97 -21.98
CA ALA A 40 0.57 1.95 -22.46
C ALA A 40 1.11 3.39 -22.33
N ALA A 41 1.83 3.68 -21.26
CA ALA A 41 2.43 5.00 -21.00
C ALA A 41 3.83 5.16 -21.61
N ASN A 42 4.35 4.11 -22.29
CA ASN A 42 5.69 4.09 -22.88
C ASN A 42 6.79 4.47 -21.87
N LYS A 43 6.71 3.92 -20.68
CA LYS A 43 7.67 4.17 -19.60
C LYS A 43 8.95 3.36 -19.79
N LYS A 44 10.08 3.99 -19.49
CA LYS A 44 11.40 3.40 -19.57
C LYS A 44 12.03 3.24 -18.19
N PRO A 45 13.00 2.32 -18.02
CA PRO A 45 13.75 2.23 -16.76
C PRO A 45 14.35 3.58 -16.36
N GLY A 46 14.29 3.90 -15.06
CA GLY A 46 14.81 5.15 -14.52
C GLY A 46 13.83 6.32 -14.52
N GLU A 47 12.68 6.20 -15.20
CA GLU A 47 11.63 7.22 -15.16
C GLU A 47 10.73 7.05 -13.93
N PHE A 48 10.08 8.16 -13.54
CA PHE A 48 9.03 8.07 -12.51
C PHE A 48 7.86 7.22 -13.00
N LEU A 49 7.41 6.28 -12.17
CA LEU A 49 6.31 5.39 -12.51
C LEU A 49 5.03 6.19 -12.76
N PHE A 50 4.70 7.09 -11.86
CA PHE A 50 3.54 7.96 -12.00
C PHE A 50 3.99 9.41 -12.06
N THR A 51 3.64 10.07 -13.15
CA THR A 51 3.96 11.48 -13.39
C THR A 51 2.74 12.35 -13.10
N GLY A 52 3.02 13.58 -12.66
CA GLY A 52 1.99 14.59 -12.44
C GLY A 52 1.78 15.48 -13.68
N TYR A 53 1.01 16.53 -13.48
CA TYR A 53 0.73 17.53 -14.54
C TYR A 53 1.95 18.28 -15.03
N ARG A 54 3.06 18.26 -14.27
CA ARG A 54 4.32 18.91 -14.65
C ARG A 54 5.14 18.14 -15.69
N GLY A 55 4.67 16.98 -16.11
CA GLY A 55 5.30 16.17 -17.15
C GLY A 55 6.28 15.11 -16.64
N SER A 56 7.02 14.51 -17.55
CA SER A 56 7.81 13.29 -17.32
C SER A 56 8.97 13.42 -16.32
N GLY A 57 9.45 14.63 -16.08
CA GLY A 57 10.52 14.87 -15.12
C GLY A 57 10.09 14.97 -13.66
N HIS A 58 8.80 14.87 -13.36
CA HIS A 58 8.24 15.08 -12.03
C HIS A 58 7.30 13.96 -11.64
N SER A 59 7.46 13.43 -10.42
CA SER A 59 6.54 12.45 -9.86
C SER A 59 5.19 13.09 -9.55
N MET A 60 4.15 12.26 -9.53
CA MET A 60 2.83 12.68 -9.05
C MET A 60 2.92 13.15 -7.59
N THR A 61 2.29 14.27 -7.27
CA THR A 61 2.24 14.77 -5.90
C THR A 61 1.24 13.97 -5.05
N THR A 62 1.44 13.98 -3.74
CA THR A 62 0.47 13.36 -2.81
C THR A 62 -0.91 13.98 -2.94
N ARG A 63 -0.99 15.27 -3.25
CA ARG A 63 -2.27 15.96 -3.47
C ARG A 63 -3.00 15.45 -4.72
N GLN A 64 -2.27 15.23 -5.82
CA GLN A 64 -2.83 14.65 -7.05
C GLN A 64 -3.31 13.24 -6.81
N TYR A 65 -2.52 12.42 -6.12
CA TYR A 65 -2.91 11.06 -5.74
C TYR A 65 -4.16 11.06 -4.86
N SER A 66 -4.24 11.94 -3.88
CA SER A 66 -5.41 12.07 -3.01
C SER A 66 -6.68 12.40 -3.80
N ARG A 67 -6.58 13.27 -4.80
CA ARG A 67 -7.72 13.58 -5.69
C ARG A 67 -8.18 12.37 -6.50
N LEU A 68 -7.24 11.61 -7.05
CA LEU A 68 -7.55 10.37 -7.79
C LEU A 68 -8.26 9.37 -6.89
N VAL A 69 -7.78 9.16 -5.68
CA VAL A 69 -8.42 8.25 -4.71
C VAL A 69 -9.84 8.72 -4.39
N SER A 70 -10.05 10.02 -4.19
CA SER A 70 -11.39 10.58 -3.97
C SER A 70 -12.33 10.32 -5.15
N GLU A 71 -11.84 10.48 -6.38
CA GLU A 71 -12.62 10.17 -7.58
C GLU A 71 -13.00 8.70 -7.66
N TRP A 72 -12.05 7.79 -7.36
CA TRP A 72 -12.30 6.35 -7.36
C TRP A 72 -13.32 5.94 -6.30
N ILE A 73 -13.20 6.51 -5.09
CA ILE A 73 -14.14 6.26 -4.00
C ILE A 73 -15.55 6.73 -4.37
N SER A 74 -15.68 7.92 -4.95
CA SER A 74 -16.95 8.44 -5.43
C SER A 74 -17.54 7.59 -6.56
N SER A 75 -16.70 7.08 -7.45
CA SER A 75 -17.14 6.27 -8.59
C SER A 75 -17.78 4.94 -8.18
N VAL A 76 -17.45 4.42 -7.01
CA VAL A 76 -18.06 3.19 -6.46
C VAL A 76 -19.19 3.48 -5.47
N GLY A 77 -19.66 4.72 -5.39
CA GLY A 77 -20.81 5.10 -4.57
C GLY A 77 -20.51 5.35 -3.10
N LEU A 78 -19.24 5.46 -2.72
CA LEU A 78 -18.83 5.77 -1.35
C LEU A 78 -18.59 7.28 -1.17
N ASP A 79 -18.71 7.74 0.07
CA ASP A 79 -18.49 9.15 0.42
C ASP A 79 -16.99 9.44 0.51
N ALA A 80 -16.45 10.20 -0.44
CA ALA A 80 -15.04 10.57 -0.51
C ALA A 80 -14.55 11.40 0.70
N LYS A 81 -15.45 11.97 1.50
CA LYS A 81 -15.08 12.67 2.73
C LYS A 81 -14.72 11.72 3.88
N ARG A 82 -15.18 10.48 3.81
CA ARG A 82 -15.00 9.46 4.87
C ARG A 82 -13.84 8.52 4.59
N PHE A 83 -13.35 8.49 3.36
CA PHE A 83 -12.29 7.58 2.91
C PHE A 83 -11.19 8.35 2.18
N GLY A 84 -9.98 7.88 2.30
CA GLY A 84 -8.83 8.52 1.66
C GLY A 84 -7.70 7.52 1.36
N THR A 85 -6.51 8.02 1.09
CA THR A 85 -5.33 7.21 0.75
C THR A 85 -4.98 6.21 1.85
N HIS A 86 -5.12 6.59 3.12
CA HIS A 86 -4.90 5.70 4.27
C HIS A 86 -5.93 4.58 4.36
N SER A 87 -7.14 4.80 3.85
CA SER A 87 -8.20 3.77 3.86
C SER A 87 -7.82 2.57 3.00
N LEU A 88 -7.22 2.78 1.84
CA LEU A 88 -6.75 1.71 0.95
C LEU A 88 -5.70 0.85 1.65
N ARG A 89 -4.71 1.49 2.26
CA ARG A 89 -3.64 0.82 2.99
C ARG A 89 -4.16 0.05 4.21
N ARG A 90 -5.05 0.69 4.98
CA ARG A 90 -5.68 0.09 6.15
C ARG A 90 -6.54 -1.11 5.80
N THR A 91 -7.27 -1.05 4.70
CA THR A 91 -8.09 -2.17 4.22
C THR A 91 -7.23 -3.41 3.98
N LYS A 92 -6.13 -3.27 3.27
CA LYS A 92 -5.23 -4.41 3.01
C LYS A 92 -4.63 -4.96 4.30
N ALA A 93 -4.15 -4.10 5.18
CA ALA A 93 -3.59 -4.50 6.47
C ALA A 93 -4.62 -5.23 7.34
N THR A 94 -5.84 -4.73 7.39
CA THR A 94 -6.95 -5.34 8.14
C THR A 94 -7.30 -6.72 7.58
N LEU A 95 -7.35 -6.87 6.25
CA LEU A 95 -7.62 -8.16 5.61
C LEU A 95 -6.53 -9.20 5.93
N ILE A 96 -5.27 -8.80 5.88
CA ILE A 96 -4.15 -9.68 6.24
C ILE A 96 -4.27 -10.11 7.71
N TYR A 97 -4.53 -9.17 8.60
CA TYR A 97 -4.68 -9.46 10.02
C TYR A 97 -5.86 -10.41 10.28
N ARG A 98 -7.01 -10.17 9.69
CA ARG A 98 -8.21 -11.03 9.84
C ARG A 98 -7.97 -12.46 9.35
N ARG A 99 -7.19 -12.63 8.28
CA ARG A 99 -6.90 -13.95 7.71
C ARG A 99 -5.84 -14.72 8.48
N THR A 100 -4.85 -14.03 9.01
CA THR A 100 -3.66 -14.66 9.58
C THR A 100 -3.58 -14.57 11.11
N GLY A 101 -4.22 -13.57 11.72
CA GLY A 101 -4.03 -13.26 13.14
C GLY A 101 -2.61 -12.82 13.49
N ASN A 102 -1.76 -12.59 12.48
CA ASN A 102 -0.34 -12.33 12.68
C ASN A 102 -0.06 -10.84 12.72
N LEU A 103 -0.14 -10.27 13.93
CA LEU A 103 0.08 -8.85 14.17
C LEU A 103 1.51 -8.40 13.83
N ARG A 104 2.49 -9.27 14.08
CA ARG A 104 3.90 -8.98 13.79
C ARG A 104 4.14 -8.84 12.28
N ALA A 105 3.55 -9.71 11.49
CA ALA A 105 3.65 -9.62 10.02
C ALA A 105 3.08 -8.29 9.52
N VAL A 106 1.92 -7.89 10.03
CA VAL A 106 1.29 -6.60 9.67
C VAL A 106 2.18 -5.43 10.10
N GLN A 107 2.75 -5.48 11.31
CA GLN A 107 3.70 -4.47 11.79
C GLN A 107 4.88 -4.30 10.82
N LEU A 108 5.48 -5.40 10.38
CA LEU A 108 6.62 -5.38 9.46
C LEU A 108 6.23 -4.83 8.09
N LEU A 109 5.07 -5.23 7.56
CA LEU A 109 4.56 -4.73 6.27
C LEU A 109 4.23 -3.24 6.29
N LEU A 110 3.77 -2.73 7.43
CA LEU A 110 3.49 -1.30 7.59
C LEU A 110 4.73 -0.48 7.95
N GLY A 111 5.83 -1.13 8.34
CA GLY A 111 7.07 -0.46 8.75
C GLY A 111 6.95 0.22 10.10
N HIS A 112 6.05 -0.22 10.97
CA HIS A 112 5.93 0.30 12.32
C HIS A 112 7.05 -0.21 13.22
N THR A 113 7.71 0.69 13.95
CA THR A 113 8.78 0.33 14.88
C THR A 113 8.24 -0.27 16.17
N LYS A 114 7.01 0.12 16.55
CA LYS A 114 6.33 -0.35 17.76
C LYS A 114 5.05 -1.09 17.42
N ILE A 115 4.80 -2.21 18.07
CA ILE A 115 3.60 -3.01 17.84
C ILE A 115 2.33 -2.27 18.25
N GLU A 116 2.40 -1.39 19.24
CA GLU A 116 1.29 -0.56 19.68
C GLU A 116 0.77 0.36 18.55
N SER A 117 1.67 0.83 17.69
CA SER A 117 1.30 1.61 16.51
C SER A 117 0.45 0.80 15.53
N THR A 118 0.78 -0.48 15.36
CA THR A 118 0.02 -1.40 14.50
C THR A 118 -1.36 -1.69 15.10
N VAL A 119 -1.43 -1.96 16.38
CA VAL A 119 -2.72 -2.17 17.10
C VAL A 119 -3.63 -0.96 16.92
N ARG A 120 -3.09 0.24 17.15
CA ARG A 120 -3.84 1.49 16.98
C ARG A 120 -4.28 1.71 15.53
N TYR A 121 -3.39 1.41 14.58
CA TYR A 121 -3.66 1.55 13.15
C TYR A 121 -4.80 0.67 12.68
N LEU A 122 -4.84 -0.58 13.15
CA LEU A 122 -5.88 -1.54 12.81
C LEU A 122 -7.20 -1.30 13.57
N GLY A 123 -7.19 -0.47 14.61
CA GLY A 123 -8.36 -0.24 15.46
C GLY A 123 -8.78 -1.50 16.22
N ILE A 124 -7.82 -2.33 16.61
CA ILE A 124 -8.09 -3.56 17.36
C ILE A 124 -8.43 -3.19 18.80
N GLU A 125 -9.55 -3.70 19.29
CA GLU A 125 -9.94 -3.57 20.67
C GLU A 125 -9.28 -4.65 21.53
N VAL A 126 -9.21 -4.40 22.85
CA VAL A 126 -8.63 -5.35 23.81
C VAL A 126 -9.34 -6.70 23.76
N ASP A 127 -10.64 -6.71 23.56
CA ASP A 127 -11.44 -7.93 23.46
C ASP A 127 -11.03 -8.79 22.27
N ASP A 128 -10.76 -8.17 21.11
CA ASP A 128 -10.27 -8.88 19.93
C ASP A 128 -8.89 -9.49 20.18
N ALA A 129 -8.02 -8.77 20.87
CA ALA A 129 -6.69 -9.26 21.23
C ALA A 129 -6.76 -10.44 22.19
N LEU A 130 -7.66 -10.40 23.15
CA LEU A 130 -7.89 -11.50 24.09
C LEU A 130 -8.46 -12.74 23.39
N GLU A 131 -9.41 -12.56 22.48
CA GLU A 131 -9.98 -13.65 21.69
C GLU A 131 -8.90 -14.36 20.86
N ILE A 132 -8.00 -13.60 20.25
CA ILE A 132 -6.88 -14.17 19.50
C ILE A 132 -5.92 -14.91 20.43
N ALA A 133 -5.61 -14.36 21.60
CA ALA A 133 -4.75 -14.99 22.59
C ALA A 133 -5.34 -16.33 23.07
N GLU A 134 -6.65 -16.45 23.18
CA GLU A 134 -7.33 -17.70 23.55
C GLU A 134 -7.25 -18.76 22.44
N GLN A 135 -7.17 -18.35 21.18
CA GLN A 135 -7.04 -19.27 20.05
C GLN A 135 -5.61 -19.85 19.90
N VAL A 136 -4.64 -19.22 20.51
CA VAL A 136 -3.25 -19.70 20.52
C VAL A 136 -3.04 -20.58 21.73
N ASP A 137 -3.25 -21.88 21.55
CA ASP A 137 -3.00 -22.89 22.57
C ASP A 137 -1.47 -23.12 22.65
N VAL A 138 -0.91 -22.79 23.79
CA VAL A 138 0.51 -22.98 24.06
C VAL A 138 0.74 -24.36 24.67
#